data_f350be8e9ee4d54a709ce93ad0a6f509
#
_entry.id   f350be8e9ee4d54a709ce93ad0a6f509
#
_cell.length_a   1.000
_cell.length_b   1.000
_cell.length_c   1.000
_cell.angle_alpha   90.00
_cell.angle_beta   90.00
_cell.angle_gamma   90.00
#
_symmetry.space_group_name_H-M   'P 1'
#
loop_
_entity.id
_entity.type
_entity.pdbx_description
1 polymer ?
#
loop_
_entity_poly.entity_id
_entity_poly.type
_entity_poly.pdbx_seq_one_letter_code
_entity_poly.pdbx_strand_id
1 'polypeptide(L)'
;MSTDVIRKAFQATEEGFLSLVSKQWSLKPQIAAVGSCCLVGVICSGTLYVANLGDSRAVLGRFVKSTGEVVATQLSSEHNACYEEVRQELQASHPDDPQIVVLKHNVWRVKGLIQISRSIGDVYLKRPEYNREPLHSKFRLRETFKRPILSSEPAIAVHQIQPNDHFVIFASDGLWEHLSNQEAVDLVQNNPRNGIARRLVKVAMQEAAKKREMRYSDLKKIDRGVRRHFHDDITVIVVFLDSNAISKANWSRGPSVSLRGGGVTLPANSLAPFSAPTVLSSTY
;
A
#
# COMPACT_ATOMS: atom_id res chain seq x y z
N MET A 1 0.59 12.93 -17.98
CA MET A 1 0.06 11.86 -17.08
C MET A 1 -1.30 12.32 -16.58
N SER A 2 -2.30 11.43 -16.46
CA SER A 2 -3.58 11.75 -15.85
C SER A 2 -3.92 10.73 -14.75
N THR A 3 -4.80 11.11 -13.82
CA THR A 3 -5.31 10.21 -12.78
C THR A 3 -6.06 9.02 -13.36
N ASP A 4 -6.71 9.20 -14.53
CA ASP A 4 -7.46 8.14 -15.21
C ASP A 4 -6.57 6.99 -15.70
N VAL A 5 -5.33 7.29 -16.11
CA VAL A 5 -4.35 6.26 -16.49
C VAL A 5 -4.02 5.39 -15.29
N ILE A 6 -3.86 6.01 -14.11
CA ILE A 6 -3.57 5.29 -12.86
C ILE A 6 -4.79 4.43 -12.47
N ARG A 7 -6.02 4.99 -12.49
CA ARG A 7 -7.24 4.21 -12.20
C ARG A 7 -7.39 3.00 -13.13
N LYS A 8 -7.19 3.20 -14.43
CA LYS A 8 -7.23 2.11 -15.41
C LYS A 8 -6.19 1.03 -15.13
N ALA A 9 -4.99 1.39 -14.66
CA ALA A 9 -3.95 0.42 -14.29
C ALA A 9 -4.37 -0.41 -13.08
N PHE A 10 -4.95 0.21 -12.04
CA PHE A 10 -5.50 -0.50 -10.88
C PHE A 10 -6.65 -1.43 -11.29
N GLN A 11 -7.58 -0.95 -12.11
CA GLN A 11 -8.69 -1.74 -12.63
C GLN A 11 -8.20 -2.94 -13.45
N ALA A 12 -7.26 -2.74 -14.37
CA ALA A 12 -6.70 -3.83 -15.16
C ALA A 12 -5.98 -4.87 -14.29
N THR A 13 -5.32 -4.45 -13.21
CA THR A 13 -4.69 -5.36 -12.25
C THR A 13 -5.72 -6.19 -11.50
N GLU A 14 -6.80 -5.56 -11.03
CA GLU A 14 -7.93 -6.23 -10.36
C GLU A 14 -8.60 -7.26 -11.29
N GLU A 15 -8.89 -6.86 -12.54
CA GLU A 15 -9.50 -7.74 -13.55
C GLU A 15 -8.58 -8.93 -13.89
N GLY A 16 -7.27 -8.69 -14.01
CA GLY A 16 -6.28 -9.74 -14.20
C GLY A 16 -6.26 -10.74 -13.06
N PHE A 17 -6.32 -10.26 -11.81
CA PHE A 17 -6.39 -11.12 -10.64
C PHE A 17 -7.72 -11.88 -10.56
N LEU A 18 -8.84 -11.24 -10.84
CA LEU A 18 -10.15 -11.89 -10.91
C LEU A 18 -10.18 -13.01 -11.95
N SER A 19 -9.56 -12.80 -13.13
CA SER A 19 -9.41 -13.83 -14.14
C SER A 19 -8.61 -15.03 -13.63
N LEU A 20 -7.54 -14.79 -12.86
CA LEU A 20 -6.76 -15.85 -12.22
C LEU A 20 -7.59 -16.61 -11.18
N VAL A 21 -8.35 -15.90 -10.33
CA VAL A 21 -9.27 -16.52 -9.35
C VAL A 21 -10.27 -17.41 -10.06
N SER A 22 -10.93 -16.92 -11.12
CA SER A 22 -11.92 -17.69 -11.88
C SER A 22 -11.34 -18.99 -12.45
N LYS A 23 -10.14 -18.93 -13.02
CA LYS A 23 -9.45 -20.10 -13.59
C LYS A 23 -9.06 -21.13 -12.54
N GLN A 24 -8.76 -20.70 -11.33
CA GLN A 24 -8.26 -21.58 -10.27
C GLN A 24 -9.30 -21.91 -9.20
N TRP A 25 -10.51 -21.41 -9.30
CA TRP A 25 -11.54 -21.54 -8.27
C TRP A 25 -11.80 -22.98 -7.85
N SER A 26 -11.91 -23.90 -8.79
CA SER A 26 -12.17 -25.30 -8.51
C SER A 26 -10.99 -26.06 -7.87
N LEU A 27 -9.77 -25.59 -8.13
CA LEU A 27 -8.54 -26.26 -7.68
C LEU A 27 -8.00 -25.63 -6.39
N LYS A 28 -8.05 -24.31 -6.30
CA LYS A 28 -7.47 -23.51 -5.20
C LYS A 28 -8.43 -22.39 -4.79
N PRO A 29 -9.59 -22.70 -4.21
CA PRO A 29 -10.61 -21.70 -3.89
C PRO A 29 -10.11 -20.62 -2.93
N GLN A 30 -9.09 -20.92 -2.10
CA GLN A 30 -8.50 -19.98 -1.15
C GLN A 30 -7.85 -18.75 -1.84
N ILE A 31 -7.56 -18.82 -3.14
CA ILE A 31 -7.03 -17.68 -3.89
C ILE A 31 -8.00 -16.51 -3.92
N ALA A 32 -9.32 -16.76 -3.82
CA ALA A 32 -10.33 -15.71 -3.73
C ALA A 32 -10.22 -14.86 -2.44
N ALA A 33 -9.59 -15.41 -1.39
CA ALA A 33 -9.33 -14.70 -0.13
C ALA A 33 -7.89 -14.18 -0.04
N VAL A 34 -7.19 -14.07 -1.15
CA VAL A 34 -5.91 -13.38 -1.25
C VAL A 34 -6.15 -11.96 -1.69
N GLY A 35 -5.57 -11.01 -0.97
CA GLY A 35 -5.63 -9.59 -1.29
C GLY A 35 -4.33 -8.88 -0.93
N SER A 36 -4.19 -7.67 -1.44
CA SER A 36 -3.04 -6.82 -1.19
C SER A 36 -3.41 -5.34 -1.15
N CYS A 37 -2.85 -4.61 -0.19
CA CYS A 37 -2.73 -3.16 -0.30
C CYS A 37 -1.83 -2.80 -1.48
N CYS A 38 -2.03 -1.60 -2.05
CA CYS A 38 -1.22 -1.11 -3.15
C CYS A 38 -1.01 0.40 -3.02
N LEU A 39 0.24 0.82 -2.84
CA LEU A 39 0.63 2.22 -2.77
C LEU A 39 1.61 2.52 -3.90
N VAL A 40 1.25 3.45 -4.77
CA VAL A 40 2.01 3.80 -5.98
C VAL A 40 2.32 5.30 -5.98
N GLY A 41 3.57 5.65 -6.25
CA GLY A 41 4.00 7.02 -6.54
C GLY A 41 4.50 7.15 -7.97
N VAL A 42 3.98 8.13 -8.72
CA VAL A 42 4.43 8.44 -10.08
C VAL A 42 4.86 9.90 -10.15
N ILE A 43 6.10 10.16 -10.53
CA ILE A 43 6.58 11.52 -10.80
C ILE A 43 6.58 11.73 -12.31
N CYS A 44 5.85 12.73 -12.76
CA CYS A 44 5.76 13.08 -14.17
C CYS A 44 5.65 14.60 -14.33
N SER A 45 6.55 15.21 -15.11
CA SER A 45 6.54 16.65 -15.41
C SER A 45 6.41 17.54 -14.15
N GLY A 46 7.21 17.26 -13.12
CA GLY A 46 7.22 18.02 -11.87
C GLY A 46 6.03 17.78 -10.93
N THR A 47 5.17 16.85 -11.27
CA THR A 47 3.99 16.47 -10.48
C THR A 47 4.14 15.06 -9.93
N LEU A 48 3.89 14.89 -8.64
CA LEU A 48 3.81 13.61 -7.96
C LEU A 48 2.35 13.20 -7.83
N TYR A 49 2.03 12.05 -8.38
CA TYR A 49 0.74 11.36 -8.21
C TYR A 49 0.94 10.25 -7.19
N VAL A 50 0.15 10.24 -6.13
CA VAL A 50 0.16 9.17 -5.11
C VAL A 50 -1.19 8.48 -5.16
N ALA A 51 -1.19 7.19 -5.51
CA ALA A 51 -2.39 6.36 -5.51
C ALA A 51 -2.29 5.31 -4.41
N ASN A 52 -3.28 5.26 -3.53
CA ASN A 52 -3.33 4.32 -2.42
C ASN A 52 -4.61 3.48 -2.44
N LEU A 53 -4.44 2.22 -2.09
CA LEU A 53 -5.48 1.22 -1.94
C LEU A 53 -5.13 0.36 -0.72
N GLY A 54 -5.82 0.58 0.40
CA GLY A 54 -5.48 -0.02 1.69
C GLY A 54 -4.89 0.97 2.68
N ASP A 55 -4.06 0.52 3.60
CA ASP A 55 -3.54 1.26 4.76
C ASP A 55 -2.04 1.54 4.75
N SER A 56 -1.38 1.27 3.64
CA SER A 56 -0.04 1.82 3.38
C SER A 56 -0.11 3.34 3.29
N ARG A 57 1.00 4.03 3.56
CA ARG A 57 1.02 5.49 3.65
C ARG A 57 2.22 6.10 2.95
N ALA A 58 1.99 7.25 2.28
CA ALA A 58 3.04 8.11 1.73
C ALA A 58 3.12 9.42 2.51
N VAL A 59 4.32 9.80 2.94
CA VAL A 59 4.60 11.01 3.73
C VAL A 59 5.70 11.82 3.06
N LEU A 60 5.42 13.09 2.81
CA LEU A 60 6.36 14.07 2.28
C LEU A 60 7.11 14.77 3.43
N GLY A 61 8.43 14.84 3.32
CA GLY A 61 9.27 15.73 4.14
C GLY A 61 9.49 17.05 3.42
N ARG A 62 8.87 18.12 3.94
CA ARG A 62 8.94 19.49 3.37
C ARG A 62 9.68 20.44 4.29
N PHE A 63 10.68 21.15 3.76
CA PHE A 63 11.37 22.22 4.49
C PHE A 63 10.50 23.46 4.61
N VAL A 64 10.35 23.95 5.85
CA VAL A 64 9.58 25.16 6.17
C VAL A 64 10.56 26.27 6.54
N LYS A 65 10.69 27.28 5.67
CA LYS A 65 11.68 28.37 5.84
C LYS A 65 11.48 29.18 7.13
N SER A 66 10.23 29.32 7.59
CA SER A 66 9.91 30.11 8.78
C SER A 66 10.41 29.47 10.08
N THR A 67 10.44 28.14 10.14
CA THR A 67 10.90 27.38 11.33
C THR A 67 12.30 26.80 11.16
N GLY A 68 12.80 26.68 9.92
CA GLY A 68 14.06 26.00 9.61
C GLY A 68 13.99 24.48 9.73
N GLU A 69 12.80 23.93 9.85
CA GLU A 69 12.55 22.50 10.09
C GLU A 69 11.98 21.80 8.86
N VAL A 70 12.10 20.47 8.81
CA VAL A 70 11.43 19.63 7.82
C VAL A 70 10.18 19.03 8.46
N VAL A 71 9.02 19.40 7.94
CA VAL A 71 7.71 19.02 8.45
C VAL A 71 7.14 17.87 7.63
N ALA A 72 6.51 16.93 8.31
CA ALA A 72 5.83 15.79 7.70
C ALA A 72 4.44 16.20 7.15
N THR A 73 4.18 15.88 5.89
CA THR A 73 2.86 16.05 5.26
C THR A 73 2.42 14.71 4.68
N GLN A 74 1.31 14.16 5.17
CA GLN A 74 0.74 12.93 4.60
C GLN A 74 0.12 13.21 3.23
N LEU A 75 0.50 12.44 2.22
CA LEU A 75 0.02 12.58 0.84
C LEU A 75 -1.04 11.54 0.45
N SER A 76 -1.18 10.46 1.19
CA SER A 76 -2.14 9.39 0.89
C SER A 76 -3.27 9.32 1.91
N SER A 77 -4.48 9.01 1.46
CA SER A 77 -5.59 8.61 2.33
C SER A 77 -5.48 7.12 2.64
N GLU A 78 -5.75 6.73 3.86
CA GLU A 78 -5.77 5.33 4.29
C GLU A 78 -7.19 4.79 4.31
N HIS A 79 -7.33 3.51 4.00
CA HIS A 79 -8.63 2.83 3.92
C HIS A 79 -8.76 1.77 5.01
N ASN A 80 -8.41 2.13 6.25
CA ASN A 80 -8.50 1.24 7.41
C ASN A 80 -9.72 1.61 8.27
N ALA A 81 -10.50 0.62 8.70
CA ALA A 81 -11.70 0.80 9.51
C ALA A 81 -11.43 1.37 10.92
N CYS A 82 -10.17 1.51 11.35
CA CYS A 82 -9.82 2.24 12.56
C CYS A 82 -10.22 3.73 12.46
N TYR A 83 -10.23 4.31 11.25
CA TYR A 83 -10.65 5.68 11.00
C TYR A 83 -12.17 5.79 10.89
N GLU A 84 -12.72 6.81 11.51
CA GLU A 84 -14.17 7.02 11.55
C GLU A 84 -14.73 7.33 10.16
N GLU A 85 -14.02 8.12 9.37
CA GLU A 85 -14.39 8.50 8.02
C GLU A 85 -14.57 7.27 7.11
N VAL A 86 -13.67 6.27 7.24
CA VAL A 86 -13.76 5.01 6.50
C VAL A 86 -14.99 4.19 6.93
N ARG A 87 -15.30 4.19 8.23
CA ARG A 87 -16.52 3.52 8.72
C ARG A 87 -17.79 4.18 8.21
N GLN A 88 -17.82 5.52 8.20
CA GLN A 88 -18.95 6.30 7.67
C GLN A 88 -19.13 6.09 6.16
N GLU A 89 -18.03 6.05 5.37
CA GLU A 89 -18.05 5.73 3.95
C GLU A 89 -18.66 4.33 3.70
N LEU A 90 -18.24 3.33 4.46
CA LEU A 90 -18.76 1.97 4.37
C LEU A 90 -20.24 1.90 4.74
N GLN A 91 -20.66 2.56 5.81
CA GLN A 91 -22.06 2.60 6.23
C GLN A 91 -22.96 3.33 5.21
N ALA A 92 -22.49 4.45 4.66
CA ALA A 92 -23.22 5.20 3.63
C ALA A 92 -23.37 4.38 2.33
N SER A 93 -22.36 3.59 1.94
CA SER A 93 -22.44 2.74 0.76
C SER A 93 -23.23 1.45 0.98
N HIS A 94 -23.46 1.05 2.23
CA HIS A 94 -24.21 -0.17 2.61
C HIS A 94 -25.29 0.14 3.67
N PRO A 95 -26.29 0.98 3.37
CA PRO A 95 -27.26 1.40 4.36
C PRO A 95 -28.16 0.25 4.88
N ASP A 96 -28.27 -0.83 4.10
CA ASP A 96 -29.05 -2.01 4.44
C ASP A 96 -28.28 -3.02 5.30
N ASP A 97 -27.00 -2.74 5.63
CA ASP A 97 -26.12 -3.66 6.36
C ASP A 97 -25.56 -3.01 7.64
N PRO A 98 -26.28 -3.10 8.78
CA PRO A 98 -25.83 -2.50 10.04
C PRO A 98 -24.55 -3.14 10.59
N GLN A 99 -24.16 -4.31 10.09
CA GLN A 99 -22.94 -5.02 10.47
C GLN A 99 -21.84 -4.92 9.42
N ILE A 100 -21.89 -3.92 8.56
CA ILE A 100 -20.82 -3.71 7.55
C ILE A 100 -19.47 -3.45 8.22
N VAL A 101 -19.46 -2.77 9.36
CA VAL A 101 -18.28 -2.56 10.22
C VAL A 101 -18.60 -3.01 11.64
N VAL A 102 -17.73 -3.82 12.22
CA VAL A 102 -17.91 -4.43 13.54
C VAL A 102 -16.66 -4.21 14.39
N LEU A 103 -16.87 -3.80 15.65
CA LEU A 103 -15.81 -3.78 16.66
C LEU A 103 -15.66 -5.18 17.26
N LYS A 104 -14.51 -5.82 16.98
CA LYS A 104 -14.21 -7.17 17.47
C LYS A 104 -12.84 -7.18 18.16
N HIS A 105 -12.82 -7.61 19.42
CA HIS A 105 -11.59 -7.60 20.24
C HIS A 105 -10.89 -6.23 20.24
N ASN A 106 -11.67 -5.17 20.39
CA ASN A 106 -11.20 -3.77 20.36
C ASN A 106 -10.55 -3.32 19.03
N VAL A 107 -10.83 -4.03 17.93
CA VAL A 107 -10.35 -3.70 16.57
C VAL A 107 -11.56 -3.59 15.64
N TRP A 108 -11.67 -2.48 14.92
CA TRP A 108 -12.67 -2.28 13.90
C TRP A 108 -12.36 -3.13 12.67
N ARG A 109 -13.37 -3.86 12.19
CA ARG A 109 -13.23 -4.76 11.04
C ARG A 109 -14.44 -4.68 10.12
N VAL A 110 -14.17 -4.68 8.83
CA VAL A 110 -15.20 -4.83 7.78
C VAL A 110 -15.72 -6.26 7.84
N LYS A 111 -17.03 -6.41 8.07
CA LYS A 111 -17.73 -7.71 8.28
C LYS A 111 -17.08 -8.58 9.37
N GLY A 112 -16.35 -7.98 10.32
CA GLY A 112 -15.64 -8.71 11.36
C GLY A 112 -14.44 -9.55 10.87
N LEU A 113 -14.02 -9.38 9.62
CA LEU A 113 -12.97 -10.16 8.96
C LEU A 113 -11.66 -9.38 8.77
N ILE A 114 -11.70 -8.28 8.04
CA ILE A 114 -10.53 -7.52 7.58
C ILE A 114 -10.60 -6.06 8.06
N GLN A 115 -9.46 -5.41 8.23
CA GLN A 115 -9.43 -4.01 8.70
C GLN A 115 -9.54 -2.99 7.58
N ILE A 116 -9.14 -3.35 6.35
CA ILE A 116 -9.15 -2.44 5.20
C ILE A 116 -10.47 -2.49 4.45
N SER A 117 -10.87 -1.36 3.87
CA SER A 117 -12.08 -1.23 3.03
C SER A 117 -11.78 -1.29 1.53
N ARG A 118 -10.48 -1.27 1.15
CA ARG A 118 -10.04 -1.31 -0.24
C ARG A 118 -8.78 -2.16 -0.39
N SER A 119 -8.75 -3.00 -1.44
CA SER A 119 -7.61 -3.88 -1.76
C SER A 119 -7.61 -4.27 -3.24
N ILE A 120 -6.48 -4.75 -3.76
CA ILE A 120 -6.44 -5.62 -4.94
C ILE A 120 -6.76 -7.03 -4.46
N GLY A 121 -7.59 -7.77 -5.18
CA GLY A 121 -8.00 -9.11 -4.76
C GLY A 121 -9.08 -9.09 -3.68
N ASP A 122 -8.98 -9.95 -2.66
CA ASP A 122 -10.05 -10.18 -1.68
C ASP A 122 -11.41 -10.39 -2.37
N VAL A 123 -11.40 -11.15 -3.47
CA VAL A 123 -12.53 -11.31 -4.39
C VAL A 123 -13.77 -11.85 -3.67
N TYR A 124 -13.56 -12.64 -2.62
CA TYR A 124 -14.64 -13.19 -1.78
C TYR A 124 -15.51 -12.12 -1.08
N LEU A 125 -15.00 -10.88 -0.91
CA LEU A 125 -15.74 -9.73 -0.37
C LEU A 125 -16.21 -8.74 -1.45
N LYS A 126 -15.92 -9.01 -2.71
CA LYS A 126 -16.33 -8.18 -3.85
C LYS A 126 -17.34 -8.86 -4.75
N ARG A 127 -17.30 -10.20 -4.80
CA ARG A 127 -18.12 -11.03 -5.68
C ARG A 127 -18.78 -12.16 -4.89
N PRO A 128 -20.10 -12.16 -4.71
CA PRO A 128 -20.80 -13.16 -3.88
C PRO A 128 -20.63 -14.60 -4.37
N GLU A 129 -20.39 -14.79 -5.68
CA GLU A 129 -20.14 -16.13 -6.26
C GLU A 129 -18.86 -16.79 -5.74
N TYR A 130 -17.94 -16.03 -5.16
CA TYR A 130 -16.72 -16.53 -4.52
C TYR A 130 -16.81 -16.53 -2.97
N ASN A 131 -17.93 -16.10 -2.39
CA ASN A 131 -18.17 -16.19 -0.94
C ASN A 131 -19.05 -17.41 -0.57
N ARG A 132 -18.77 -18.55 -1.13
CA ARG A 132 -19.50 -19.82 -0.92
C ARG A 132 -18.54 -20.99 -0.92
N GLU A 133 -19.03 -22.21 -0.74
CA GLU A 133 -18.23 -23.41 -0.97
C GLU A 133 -17.70 -23.45 -2.41
N PRO A 134 -16.44 -23.90 -2.58
CA PRO A 134 -15.54 -24.56 -1.61
C PRO A 134 -14.58 -23.63 -0.83
N LEU A 135 -14.80 -22.33 -0.77
CA LEU A 135 -14.02 -21.43 0.09
C LEU A 135 -14.09 -21.87 1.55
N HIS A 136 -12.98 -21.79 2.28
CA HIS A 136 -12.94 -22.18 3.69
C HIS A 136 -13.92 -21.36 4.53
N SER A 137 -14.63 -22.01 5.47
CA SER A 137 -15.71 -21.41 6.28
C SER A 137 -15.31 -20.13 7.05
N LYS A 138 -14.03 -20.02 7.46
CA LYS A 138 -13.52 -18.83 8.17
C LYS A 138 -13.59 -17.53 7.35
N PHE A 139 -13.64 -17.62 6.01
CA PHE A 139 -13.76 -16.50 5.10
C PHE A 139 -15.18 -16.27 4.61
N ARG A 140 -16.08 -17.25 4.79
CA ARG A 140 -17.44 -17.15 4.31
C ARG A 140 -18.29 -16.29 5.24
N LEU A 141 -19.05 -15.38 4.66
CA LEU A 141 -20.09 -14.65 5.36
C LEU A 141 -21.32 -15.56 5.53
N ARG A 142 -22.07 -15.34 6.59
CA ARG A 142 -23.33 -16.08 6.85
C ARG A 142 -24.43 -15.71 5.85
N GLU A 143 -24.45 -14.43 5.47
CA GLU A 143 -25.43 -13.87 4.54
C GLU A 143 -24.74 -13.44 3.24
N THR A 144 -25.44 -13.58 2.13
CA THR A 144 -24.95 -13.10 0.85
C THR A 144 -25.07 -11.57 0.79
N PHE A 145 -24.20 -10.94 0.03
CA PHE A 145 -24.24 -9.50 -0.20
C PHE A 145 -24.60 -9.18 -1.66
N LYS A 146 -25.27 -8.06 -1.87
CA LYS A 146 -25.71 -7.63 -3.21
C LYS A 146 -24.74 -6.65 -3.88
N ARG A 147 -23.93 -5.95 -3.08
CA ARG A 147 -22.96 -4.94 -3.53
C ARG A 147 -21.58 -5.35 -3.05
N PRO A 148 -20.50 -5.06 -3.81
CA PRO A 148 -19.13 -5.31 -3.34
C PRO A 148 -18.90 -4.65 -1.98
N ILE A 149 -18.41 -5.42 -0.99
CA ILE A 149 -18.11 -4.92 0.36
C ILE A 149 -16.81 -4.12 0.35
N LEU A 150 -15.81 -4.60 -0.40
CA LEU A 150 -14.54 -3.88 -0.60
C LEU A 150 -14.51 -3.23 -1.99
N SER A 151 -13.73 -2.16 -2.10
CA SER A 151 -13.46 -1.48 -3.36
C SER A 151 -12.03 -1.76 -3.86
N SER A 152 -11.85 -1.75 -5.19
CA SER A 152 -10.53 -1.71 -5.84
C SER A 152 -10.20 -0.33 -6.43
N GLU A 153 -11.02 0.68 -6.13
CA GLU A 153 -10.82 2.06 -6.58
C GLU A 153 -9.78 2.76 -5.69
N PRO A 154 -8.62 3.21 -6.23
CA PRO A 154 -7.62 3.91 -5.44
C PRO A 154 -8.03 5.34 -5.11
N ALA A 155 -7.67 5.82 -3.92
CA ALA A 155 -7.61 7.24 -3.65
C ALA A 155 -6.35 7.82 -4.29
N ILE A 156 -6.48 8.91 -5.06
CA ILE A 156 -5.36 9.52 -5.78
C ILE A 156 -5.20 10.96 -5.33
N ALA A 157 -4.03 11.27 -4.76
CA ALA A 157 -3.58 12.62 -4.49
C ALA A 157 -2.62 13.09 -5.59
N VAL A 158 -2.74 14.36 -5.95
CA VAL A 158 -1.88 15.02 -6.95
C VAL A 158 -1.16 16.17 -6.26
N HIS A 159 0.16 16.10 -6.25
CA HIS A 159 1.02 17.08 -5.58
C HIS A 159 2.00 17.69 -6.58
N GLN A 160 1.94 19.00 -6.78
CA GLN A 160 2.95 19.75 -7.55
C GLN A 160 4.23 19.86 -6.71
N ILE A 161 5.30 19.23 -7.17
CA ILE A 161 6.58 19.21 -6.44
C ILE A 161 7.12 20.63 -6.36
N GLN A 162 7.46 21.06 -5.13
CA GLN A 162 7.99 22.37 -4.81
C GLN A 162 9.50 22.28 -4.52
N PRO A 163 10.27 23.38 -4.67
CA PRO A 163 11.72 23.40 -4.37
C PRO A 163 12.07 23.05 -2.93
N ASN A 164 11.13 23.21 -1.99
CA ASN A 164 11.28 22.87 -0.58
C ASN A 164 10.79 21.47 -0.22
N ASP A 165 10.33 20.66 -1.18
CA ASP A 165 10.03 19.25 -0.97
C ASP A 165 11.34 18.46 -1.06
N HIS A 166 11.72 17.80 0.03
CA HIS A 166 13.03 17.15 0.14
C HIS A 166 12.97 15.66 -0.22
N PHE A 167 11.97 14.95 0.26
CA PHE A 167 11.83 13.50 0.03
C PHE A 167 10.40 13.03 0.29
N VAL A 168 10.07 11.85 -0.21
CA VAL A 168 8.82 11.15 0.11
C VAL A 168 9.15 9.77 0.66
N ILE A 169 8.49 9.40 1.76
CA ILE A 169 8.56 8.07 2.38
C ILE A 169 7.30 7.32 2.00
N PHE A 170 7.44 6.18 1.33
CA PHE A 170 6.37 5.21 1.09
C PHE A 170 6.60 4.02 2.00
N ALA A 171 5.60 3.62 2.78
CA ALA A 171 5.75 2.46 3.63
C ALA A 171 4.43 1.73 3.87
N SER A 172 4.52 0.42 4.17
CA SER A 172 3.41 -0.37 4.70
C SER A 172 3.07 0.06 6.13
N ASP A 173 1.89 -0.37 6.60
CA ASP A 173 1.38 -0.08 7.95
C ASP A 173 2.34 -0.49 9.06
N GLY A 174 3.11 -1.57 8.88
CA GLY A 174 4.09 -2.02 9.85
C GLY A 174 5.16 -0.98 10.24
N LEU A 175 5.42 0.04 9.39
CA LEU A 175 6.22 1.20 9.81
C LEU A 175 5.40 2.15 10.68
N TRP A 176 4.19 2.47 10.24
CA TRP A 176 3.34 3.51 10.80
C TRP A 176 2.67 3.12 12.11
N GLU A 177 2.59 1.82 12.42
CA GLU A 177 2.20 1.31 13.75
C GLU A 177 3.21 1.67 14.86
N HIS A 178 4.44 1.99 14.47
CA HIS A 178 5.56 2.18 15.41
C HIS A 178 6.20 3.57 15.35
N LEU A 179 6.05 4.29 14.25
CA LEU A 179 6.58 5.63 14.05
C LEU A 179 5.47 6.57 13.58
N SER A 180 5.40 7.74 14.16
CA SER A 180 4.61 8.84 13.63
C SER A 180 5.21 9.38 12.33
N ASN A 181 4.42 10.13 11.56
CA ASN A 181 4.87 10.77 10.34
C ASN A 181 6.11 11.66 10.58
N GLN A 182 6.09 12.45 11.67
CA GLN A 182 7.18 13.37 11.98
C GLN A 182 8.44 12.62 12.42
N GLU A 183 8.35 11.62 13.28
CA GLU A 183 9.51 10.81 13.68
C GLU A 183 10.19 10.14 12.50
N ALA A 184 9.42 9.65 11.53
CA ALA A 184 9.98 9.07 10.32
C ALA A 184 10.68 10.13 9.45
N VAL A 185 10.10 11.34 9.32
CA VAL A 185 10.69 12.46 8.60
C VAL A 185 11.98 12.94 9.28
N ASP A 186 11.98 13.09 10.61
CA ASP A 186 13.16 13.48 11.38
C ASP A 186 14.31 12.48 11.23
N LEU A 187 13.98 11.19 11.24
CA LEU A 187 14.97 10.13 10.99
C LEU A 187 15.60 10.25 9.61
N VAL A 188 14.81 10.54 8.58
CA VAL A 188 15.34 10.71 7.22
C VAL A 188 16.17 11.98 7.10
N GLN A 189 15.71 13.08 7.66
CA GLN A 189 16.38 14.38 7.60
C GLN A 189 17.73 14.38 8.33
N ASN A 190 17.80 13.77 9.51
CA ASN A 190 18.95 13.84 10.42
C ASN A 190 19.98 12.71 10.20
N ASN A 191 19.83 11.90 9.16
CA ASN A 191 20.72 10.77 8.91
C ASN A 191 21.17 10.72 7.43
N PRO A 192 22.34 10.09 7.14
CA PRO A 192 22.81 9.91 5.77
C PRO A 192 21.79 9.18 4.89
N ARG A 193 21.66 9.61 3.64
CA ARG A 193 20.72 9.00 2.66
C ARG A 193 21.00 7.51 2.45
N ASN A 194 22.27 7.10 2.45
CA ASN A 194 22.64 5.70 2.27
C ASN A 194 22.15 4.84 3.44
N GLY A 195 21.36 3.82 3.14
CA GLY A 195 20.80 2.90 4.12
C GLY A 195 19.65 3.44 4.96
N ILE A 196 19.09 4.61 4.64
CA ILE A 196 18.05 5.26 5.45
C ILE A 196 16.77 4.43 5.57
N ALA A 197 16.33 3.77 4.49
CA ALA A 197 15.16 2.90 4.55
C ALA A 197 15.38 1.73 5.52
N ARG A 198 16.57 1.11 5.50
CA ARG A 198 16.94 0.07 6.48
C ARG A 198 16.96 0.60 7.91
N ARG A 199 17.38 1.85 8.10
CA ARG A 199 17.39 2.49 9.42
C ARG A 199 15.98 2.69 9.94
N LEU A 200 15.04 3.16 9.10
CA LEU A 200 13.62 3.28 9.47
C LEU A 200 13.04 1.93 9.90
N VAL A 201 13.26 0.86 9.13
CA VAL A 201 12.83 -0.50 9.49
C VAL A 201 13.43 -0.92 10.83
N LYS A 202 14.74 -0.66 11.05
CA LYS A 202 15.40 -1.02 12.31
C LYS A 202 14.78 -0.29 13.51
N VAL A 203 14.51 1.01 13.38
CA VAL A 203 13.91 1.81 14.47
C VAL A 203 12.47 1.33 14.74
N ALA A 204 11.66 1.10 13.70
CA ALA A 204 10.31 0.55 13.88
C ALA A 204 10.34 -0.81 14.61
N MET A 205 11.25 -1.71 14.25
CA MET A 205 11.42 -2.98 14.96
C MET A 205 11.90 -2.82 16.40
N GLN A 206 12.69 -1.79 16.69
CA GLN A 206 13.11 -1.47 18.06
C GLN A 206 11.93 -0.98 18.91
N GLU A 207 11.09 -0.12 18.35
CA GLU A 207 9.86 0.34 19.03
C GLU A 207 8.84 -0.81 19.18
N ALA A 208 8.72 -1.71 18.20
CA ALA A 208 7.91 -2.92 18.33
C ALA A 208 8.38 -3.81 19.49
N ALA A 209 9.68 -4.03 19.62
CA ALA A 209 10.27 -4.79 20.72
C ALA A 209 10.02 -4.12 22.08
N LYS A 210 10.20 -2.79 22.15
CA LYS A 210 9.97 -2.00 23.36
C LYS A 210 8.52 -2.07 23.83
N LYS A 211 7.55 -1.98 22.92
CA LYS A 211 6.10 -2.15 23.24
C LYS A 211 5.80 -3.52 23.86
N ARG A 212 6.64 -4.53 23.64
CA ARG A 212 6.52 -5.90 24.16
C ARG A 212 7.50 -6.19 25.29
N GLU A 213 8.15 -5.16 25.87
CA GLU A 213 9.10 -5.28 26.97
C GLU A 213 10.26 -6.26 26.69
N MET A 214 10.66 -6.37 25.41
CA MET A 214 11.71 -7.28 24.96
C MET A 214 12.88 -6.56 24.30
N ARG A 215 14.06 -7.22 24.25
CA ARG A 215 15.20 -6.67 23.53
C ARG A 215 15.04 -6.87 22.02
N TYR A 216 15.48 -5.91 21.23
CA TYR A 216 15.51 -6.03 19.78
C TYR A 216 16.30 -7.28 19.28
N SER A 217 17.41 -7.63 19.99
CA SER A 217 18.18 -8.84 19.69
C SER A 217 17.35 -10.12 19.83
N ASP A 218 16.42 -10.16 20.78
CA ASP A 218 15.59 -11.33 21.06
C ASP A 218 14.43 -11.39 20.05
N LEU A 219 13.83 -10.26 19.69
CA LEU A 219 12.85 -10.17 18.62
C LEU A 219 13.40 -10.74 17.30
N LYS A 220 14.67 -10.47 16.97
CA LYS A 220 15.32 -10.99 15.76
C LYS A 220 15.50 -12.49 15.73
N LYS A 221 15.57 -13.15 16.88
CA LYS A 221 15.74 -14.61 17.01
C LYS A 221 14.43 -15.37 16.86
N ILE A 222 13.29 -14.68 16.97
CA ILE A 222 11.97 -15.29 16.82
C ILE A 222 11.77 -15.74 15.37
N ASP A 223 11.23 -16.95 15.18
CA ASP A 223 10.90 -17.48 13.87
C ASP A 223 9.92 -16.57 13.11
N ARG A 224 10.08 -16.49 11.78
CA ARG A 224 9.26 -15.61 10.93
C ARG A 224 7.76 -15.81 11.12
N GLY A 225 7.30 -17.06 11.21
CA GLY A 225 5.88 -17.37 11.39
C GLY A 225 5.30 -16.88 12.73
N VAL A 226 6.12 -16.86 13.78
CA VAL A 226 5.74 -16.39 15.14
C VAL A 226 5.93 -14.87 15.27
N ARG A 227 6.91 -14.30 14.55
CA ARG A 227 7.27 -12.89 14.62
C ARG A 227 6.11 -11.95 14.28
N ARG A 228 5.17 -12.38 13.44
CA ARG A 228 3.95 -11.62 13.10
C ARG A 228 3.07 -11.27 14.31
N HIS A 229 3.21 -11.95 15.42
CA HIS A 229 2.53 -11.57 16.69
C HIS A 229 3.16 -10.35 17.39
N PHE A 230 4.33 -9.92 16.94
CA PHE A 230 5.09 -8.82 17.54
C PHE A 230 5.10 -7.57 16.66
N HIS A 231 5.17 -7.74 15.36
CA HIS A 231 5.09 -6.66 14.37
C HIS A 231 4.60 -7.20 13.03
N ASP A 232 3.99 -6.36 12.22
CA ASP A 232 3.63 -6.70 10.85
C ASP A 232 4.84 -6.58 9.90
N ASP A 233 4.68 -6.95 8.63
CA ASP A 233 5.70 -6.81 7.61
C ASP A 233 5.98 -5.32 7.34
N ILE A 234 7.26 -4.95 7.37
CA ILE A 234 7.70 -3.56 7.23
C ILE A 234 8.42 -3.40 5.89
N THR A 235 7.80 -2.67 4.97
CA THR A 235 8.40 -2.26 3.71
C THR A 235 8.54 -0.75 3.68
N VAL A 236 9.73 -0.24 3.31
CA VAL A 236 10.01 1.20 3.26
C VAL A 236 10.78 1.56 2.01
N ILE A 237 10.31 2.59 1.31
CA ILE A 237 10.99 3.24 0.18
C ILE A 237 11.10 4.73 0.50
N VAL A 238 12.31 5.30 0.37
CA VAL A 238 12.53 6.74 0.50
C VAL A 238 13.01 7.28 -0.84
N VAL A 239 12.24 8.21 -1.41
CA VAL A 239 12.56 8.88 -2.67
C VAL A 239 12.98 10.30 -2.36
N PHE A 240 14.24 10.64 -2.60
CA PHE A 240 14.74 12.00 -2.47
C PHE A 240 14.41 12.80 -3.72
N LEU A 241 13.83 13.98 -3.53
CA LEU A 241 13.44 14.89 -4.58
C LEU A 241 14.59 15.89 -4.83
N ASP A 242 15.11 15.87 -6.07
CA ASP A 242 16.11 16.84 -6.50
C ASP A 242 15.45 17.85 -7.43
N SER A 243 15.15 19.04 -6.91
CA SER A 243 14.50 20.11 -7.67
C SER A 243 15.27 20.52 -8.92
N ASN A 244 16.62 20.43 -8.91
CA ASN A 244 17.44 20.73 -10.07
C ASN A 244 17.36 19.64 -11.15
N ALA A 245 17.27 18.38 -10.75
CA ALA A 245 17.09 17.27 -11.67
C ALA A 245 15.68 17.26 -12.27
N ILE A 246 14.66 17.55 -11.46
CA ILE A 246 13.26 17.60 -11.87
C ILE A 246 13.02 18.75 -12.87
N SER A 247 13.57 19.93 -12.64
CA SER A 247 13.46 21.07 -13.57
C SER A 247 14.22 20.88 -14.89
N LYS A 248 15.34 20.16 -14.88
CA LYS A 248 16.12 19.83 -16.09
C LYS A 248 15.49 18.69 -16.92
N ALA A 249 14.73 17.79 -16.30
CA ALA A 249 14.03 16.70 -17.00
C ALA A 249 12.91 17.15 -17.93
N ASN A 250 12.51 18.41 -17.90
CA ASN A 250 11.49 18.97 -18.78
C ASN A 250 11.90 19.18 -20.25
N TRP A 251 13.19 18.94 -20.58
CA TRP A 251 13.70 19.33 -21.91
C TRP A 251 14.52 18.26 -22.62
N SER A 252 14.02 17.17 -22.97
CA SER A 252 14.63 16.17 -23.87
C SER A 252 15.12 14.87 -23.23
N ARG A 253 14.53 13.80 -23.71
CA ARG A 253 14.76 12.36 -23.55
C ARG A 253 13.92 11.72 -22.45
N GLY A 254 13.36 10.59 -22.81
CA GLY A 254 12.47 9.77 -21.99
C GLY A 254 12.96 9.48 -20.56
N PRO A 255 12.11 8.93 -19.70
CA PRO A 255 12.35 8.86 -18.28
C PRO A 255 13.66 8.12 -17.97
N SER A 256 14.66 8.87 -17.50
CA SER A 256 15.87 8.26 -16.92
C SER A 256 15.54 7.93 -15.46
N VAL A 257 15.32 6.68 -15.17
CA VAL A 257 15.26 6.19 -13.78
C VAL A 257 16.70 5.99 -13.31
N SER A 258 17.19 6.86 -12.44
CA SER A 258 18.43 6.66 -11.73
C SER A 258 18.16 6.02 -10.38
N LEU A 259 18.39 4.71 -10.26
CA LEU A 259 18.40 4.02 -8.99
C LEU A 259 19.79 4.19 -8.35
N ARG A 260 19.99 5.26 -7.58
CA ARG A 260 21.11 5.40 -6.66
C ARG A 260 20.66 4.96 -5.25
N GLY A 261 20.72 3.68 -5.00
CA GLY A 261 20.50 3.12 -3.68
C GLY A 261 21.40 1.91 -3.48
N GLY A 262 22.32 1.98 -2.52
CA GLY A 262 23.13 0.83 -2.17
C GLY A 262 22.26 -0.33 -1.68
N GLY A 263 22.30 -1.47 -2.37
CA GLY A 263 22.07 -2.75 -1.73
C GLY A 263 20.84 -3.55 -2.08
N VAL A 264 20.19 -3.34 -3.23
CA VAL A 264 19.35 -4.40 -3.82
C VAL A 264 19.80 -4.58 -5.27
N THR A 265 20.62 -5.58 -5.52
CA THR A 265 20.79 -6.16 -6.84
C THR A 265 19.53 -6.92 -7.18
N LEU A 266 18.59 -6.27 -7.89
CA LEU A 266 17.52 -6.99 -8.54
C LEU A 266 18.15 -7.83 -9.66
N PRO A 267 17.79 -9.12 -9.80
CA PRO A 267 18.24 -9.91 -10.94
C PRO A 267 17.85 -9.20 -12.24
N ALA A 268 18.72 -9.19 -13.23
CA ALA A 268 18.54 -8.49 -14.51
C ALA A 268 17.23 -8.87 -15.24
N ASN A 269 16.62 -9.98 -14.90
CA ASN A 269 15.37 -10.50 -15.47
C ASN A 269 14.08 -9.98 -14.78
N SER A 270 14.17 -9.22 -13.68
CA SER A 270 12.98 -8.71 -12.98
C SER A 270 12.39 -7.43 -13.60
N LEU A 271 13.05 -6.88 -14.62
CA LEU A 271 12.60 -5.70 -15.38
C LEU A 271 12.24 -6.03 -16.83
N ALA A 272 12.02 -7.30 -17.17
CA ALA A 272 11.48 -7.66 -18.49
C ALA A 272 10.10 -7.01 -18.65
N PRO A 273 9.85 -6.26 -19.74
CA PRO A 273 8.52 -5.73 -19.99
C PRO A 273 7.54 -6.90 -20.12
N PHE A 274 6.39 -6.79 -19.45
CA PHE A 274 5.27 -7.70 -19.67
C PHE A 274 4.97 -7.70 -21.17
N SER A 275 5.36 -8.75 -21.88
CA SER A 275 4.90 -8.98 -23.25
C SER A 275 3.41 -9.23 -23.19
N ALA A 276 2.65 -8.37 -23.86
CA ALA A 276 1.22 -8.57 -24.05
C ALA A 276 0.99 -9.97 -24.64
N PRO A 277 -0.04 -10.71 -24.22
CA PRO A 277 -0.34 -12.02 -24.78
C PRO A 277 -0.60 -11.87 -26.26
N THR A 278 0.18 -12.54 -27.08
CA THR A 278 -0.01 -12.62 -28.53
C THR A 278 -1.36 -13.32 -28.76
N VAL A 279 -2.30 -12.59 -29.33
CA VAL A 279 -3.55 -13.16 -29.83
C VAL A 279 -3.17 -14.10 -30.99
N LEU A 280 -3.17 -15.40 -30.74
CA LEU A 280 -3.11 -16.38 -31.80
C LEU A 280 -4.42 -16.32 -32.59
N SER A 281 -4.38 -15.68 -33.75
CA SER A 281 -5.42 -15.81 -34.77
C SER A 281 -5.42 -17.25 -35.26
N SER A 282 -6.41 -18.03 -34.83
CA SER A 282 -6.71 -19.31 -35.45
C SER A 282 -7.44 -19.06 -36.76
N THR A 283 -6.72 -19.15 -37.88
CA THR A 283 -7.31 -19.48 -39.20
C THR A 283 -7.35 -21.01 -39.27
N TYR A 284 -8.50 -21.53 -39.28
CA TYR A 284 -9.18 -22.63 -39.99
C TYR A 284 -10.35 -23.14 -39.18
#